data_8aa1c19e2c3474e7fe8cb650dec1d980
#
_entry.id   8aa1c19e2c3474e7fe8cb650dec1d980
#
_cell.length_a   1.000
_cell.length_b   1.000
_cell.length_c   1.000
_cell.angle_alpha   90.00
_cell.angle_beta   90.00
_cell.angle_gamma   90.00
#
_symmetry.space_group_name_H-M   'P 1'
#
loop_
_entity.id
_entity.type
_entity.pdbx_description
1 polymer ?
#
loop_
_entity_poly.entity_id
_entity_poly.type
_entity_poly.pdbx_seq_one_letter_code
_entity_poly.pdbx_strand_id
1 'polypeptide(L)'
;KKAGRKWLEKGQKEECPIPEYLDEYLEKYRETLLEAVAETSEEFMDRYFAGEEFSVHEIMMALTQNVSSGDIVPVAMGSPVQLRGVANLLDDIVQYFPSPDKRSVAGINTKTNEIFEANYDFAKAKSAQVFKTIVDPFIGKYSMIKVKSGVIKSDDVIFNIDKDAEQKLNKLYVFEGSKPIEIPELHAGDIGAIAKLDKARTGDTLSTKATPIRYGKIEVSIPYTYKRYRAKNKGDEDKVAQALQKISHEDLTMKVVNDSENRQTLLYGMGDQHLEMIQSELLTKYKIEIELERPKVAFRETIRKSADVEAKYKKQSGGHGQYGHVKMRFEPLGDLETPYAFEQEVVGGAVPKNYFPAVEKGVQEAVLKGPLAGYPVVGVKAILYDGSYHPVDSSEMAFKTASIQAFKKGFLEASPVLL
;
A
#
# COMPACT_ATOMS: atom_id res chain seq x y z
N LYS A 1 -9.65 -18.12 -47.87
CA LYS A 1 -11.11 -18.32 -48.14
C LYS A 1 -11.88 -17.42 -47.15
N LYS A 2 -12.75 -16.57 -47.70
CA LYS A 2 -13.74 -15.82 -46.91
C LYS A 2 -14.83 -16.81 -46.49
N ALA A 3 -14.82 -17.31 -45.25
CA ALA A 3 -15.87 -18.16 -44.71
C ALA A 3 -16.34 -17.61 -43.35
N GLY A 4 -17.64 -17.40 -43.23
CA GLY A 4 -18.27 -17.11 -41.93
C GLY A 4 -18.41 -18.40 -41.10
N ARG A 5 -18.54 -18.26 -39.80
CA ARG A 5 -18.83 -19.38 -38.90
C ARG A 5 -20.08 -19.09 -38.09
N LYS A 6 -21.08 -19.96 -38.23
CA LYS A 6 -22.32 -19.92 -37.45
C LYS A 6 -22.14 -20.77 -36.19
N TRP A 7 -22.50 -20.24 -35.07
CA TRP A 7 -22.49 -20.99 -33.81
C TRP A 7 -23.78 -21.78 -33.65
N LEU A 8 -23.62 -23.08 -33.42
CA LEU A 8 -24.68 -24.00 -33.07
C LEU A 8 -24.75 -24.18 -31.54
N GLU A 9 -25.71 -24.99 -31.08
CA GLU A 9 -25.81 -25.35 -29.67
C GLU A 9 -24.52 -26.06 -29.18
N LYS A 10 -24.22 -25.91 -27.90
CA LYS A 10 -23.04 -26.49 -27.23
C LYS A 10 -21.68 -26.06 -27.80
N GLY A 11 -21.59 -24.88 -28.43
CA GLY A 11 -20.32 -24.33 -28.92
C GLY A 11 -19.80 -24.97 -30.24
N GLN A 12 -20.59 -25.77 -30.91
CA GLN A 12 -20.24 -26.28 -32.23
C GLN A 12 -20.24 -25.17 -33.28
N LYS A 13 -19.40 -25.31 -34.30
CA LYS A 13 -19.23 -24.34 -35.39
C LYS A 13 -19.59 -24.98 -36.72
N GLU A 14 -20.32 -24.25 -37.54
CA GLU A 14 -20.61 -24.61 -38.92
C GLU A 14 -20.12 -23.50 -39.85
N GLU A 15 -19.45 -23.85 -40.95
CA GLU A 15 -19.08 -22.85 -41.95
C GLU A 15 -20.34 -22.38 -42.71
N CYS A 16 -20.47 -21.07 -42.85
CA CYS A 16 -21.57 -20.45 -43.56
C CYS A 16 -21.05 -19.34 -44.48
N PRO A 17 -21.79 -19.00 -45.55
CA PRO A 17 -21.45 -17.83 -46.36
C PRO A 17 -21.53 -16.56 -45.51
N ILE A 18 -20.65 -15.64 -45.78
CA ILE A 18 -20.68 -14.32 -45.15
C ILE A 18 -21.86 -13.55 -45.74
N PRO A 19 -22.72 -12.92 -44.90
CA PRO A 19 -23.79 -12.05 -45.40
C PRO A 19 -23.23 -10.84 -46.16
N GLU A 20 -23.81 -10.49 -47.31
CA GLU A 20 -23.35 -9.39 -48.17
C GLU A 20 -23.24 -8.04 -47.43
N TYR A 21 -24.08 -7.77 -46.44
CA TYR A 21 -24.03 -6.54 -45.69
C TYR A 21 -22.77 -6.39 -44.80
N LEU A 22 -21.98 -7.45 -44.62
CA LEU A 22 -20.72 -7.44 -43.87
C LEU A 22 -19.48 -7.27 -44.77
N ASP A 23 -19.62 -7.35 -46.11
CA ASP A 23 -18.49 -7.35 -47.03
C ASP A 23 -17.67 -6.06 -46.91
N GLU A 24 -18.30 -4.90 -46.84
CA GLU A 24 -17.62 -3.60 -46.68
C GLU A 24 -16.86 -3.51 -45.37
N TYR A 25 -17.46 -3.99 -44.27
CA TYR A 25 -16.81 -4.00 -42.96
C TYR A 25 -15.61 -4.95 -42.95
N LEU A 26 -15.74 -6.12 -43.56
CA LEU A 26 -14.68 -7.10 -43.63
C LEU A 26 -13.48 -6.62 -44.45
N GLU A 27 -13.73 -5.93 -45.54
CA GLU A 27 -12.65 -5.34 -46.35
C GLU A 27 -11.92 -4.27 -45.56
N LYS A 28 -12.63 -3.35 -44.92
CA LYS A 28 -12.05 -2.31 -44.09
C LYS A 28 -11.18 -2.90 -42.94
N TYR A 29 -11.70 -3.86 -42.17
CA TYR A 29 -10.95 -4.46 -41.07
C TYR A 29 -9.78 -5.30 -41.55
N ARG A 30 -9.90 -5.93 -42.74
CA ARG A 30 -8.78 -6.66 -43.37
C ARG A 30 -7.66 -5.70 -43.76
N GLU A 31 -7.99 -4.58 -44.33
CA GLU A 31 -7.04 -3.53 -44.70
C GLU A 31 -6.30 -3.01 -43.46
N THR A 32 -7.03 -2.62 -42.41
CA THR A 32 -6.44 -2.22 -41.13
C THR A 32 -5.53 -3.29 -40.52
N LEU A 33 -5.90 -4.58 -40.62
CA LEU A 33 -5.06 -5.68 -40.14
C LEU A 33 -3.78 -5.80 -40.97
N LEU A 34 -3.86 -5.69 -42.29
CA LEU A 34 -2.70 -5.77 -43.19
C LEU A 34 -1.75 -4.58 -42.99
N GLU A 35 -2.28 -3.39 -42.76
CA GLU A 35 -1.50 -2.21 -42.38
C GLU A 35 -0.74 -2.46 -41.06
N ALA A 36 -1.43 -2.94 -40.04
CA ALA A 36 -0.79 -3.28 -38.75
C ALA A 36 0.28 -4.37 -38.89
N VAL A 37 0.09 -5.32 -39.80
CA VAL A 37 1.12 -6.34 -40.12
C VAL A 37 2.29 -5.70 -40.88
N ALA A 38 2.03 -4.81 -41.83
CA ALA A 38 3.06 -4.10 -42.58
C ALA A 38 3.96 -3.24 -41.69
N GLU A 39 3.41 -2.58 -40.68
CA GLU A 39 4.14 -1.76 -39.72
C GLU A 39 5.13 -2.56 -38.84
N THR A 40 5.05 -3.90 -38.85
CA THR A 40 5.90 -4.74 -37.99
C THR A 40 7.36 -4.87 -38.45
N SER A 41 7.66 -4.61 -39.74
CA SER A 41 9.03 -4.58 -40.28
C SER A 41 9.13 -3.77 -41.55
N GLU A 42 10.32 -3.21 -41.84
CA GLU A 42 10.60 -2.49 -43.10
C GLU A 42 10.32 -3.39 -44.33
N GLU A 43 10.67 -4.65 -44.29
CA GLU A 43 10.42 -5.62 -45.37
C GLU A 43 8.91 -5.76 -45.66
N PHE A 44 8.10 -5.90 -44.61
CA PHE A 44 6.64 -6.00 -44.78
C PHE A 44 6.03 -4.68 -45.24
N MET A 45 6.56 -3.56 -44.82
CA MET A 45 6.14 -2.23 -45.26
C MET A 45 6.37 -2.08 -46.78
N ASP A 46 7.58 -2.39 -47.26
CA ASP A 46 7.93 -2.29 -48.69
C ASP A 46 7.03 -3.19 -49.54
N ARG A 47 6.79 -4.43 -49.14
CA ARG A 47 5.91 -5.36 -49.82
C ARG A 47 4.46 -4.92 -49.85
N TYR A 48 3.98 -4.33 -48.76
CA TYR A 48 2.63 -3.75 -48.68
C TYR A 48 2.44 -2.63 -49.72
N PHE A 49 3.40 -1.70 -49.77
CA PHE A 49 3.36 -0.61 -50.77
C PHE A 49 3.57 -1.09 -52.21
N ALA A 50 4.26 -2.20 -52.38
CA ALA A 50 4.38 -2.85 -53.71
C ALA A 50 3.09 -3.59 -54.14
N GLY A 51 2.10 -3.68 -53.24
CA GLY A 51 0.85 -4.43 -53.48
C GLY A 51 0.98 -5.94 -53.44
N GLU A 52 2.01 -6.45 -52.76
CA GLU A 52 2.20 -7.89 -52.59
C GLU A 52 1.28 -8.47 -51.52
N GLU A 53 0.71 -9.64 -51.77
CA GLU A 53 -0.14 -10.31 -50.78
C GLU A 53 0.72 -11.04 -49.73
N PHE A 54 0.34 -10.87 -48.47
CA PHE A 54 0.90 -11.64 -47.35
C PHE A 54 0.22 -13.00 -47.25
N SER A 55 1.01 -14.04 -47.04
CA SER A 55 0.49 -15.37 -46.69
C SER A 55 -0.12 -15.37 -45.29
N VAL A 56 -1.05 -16.27 -45.04
CA VAL A 56 -1.64 -16.45 -43.68
C VAL A 56 -0.56 -16.70 -42.64
N HIS A 57 0.48 -17.45 -43.00
CA HIS A 57 1.59 -17.75 -42.09
C HIS A 57 2.37 -16.49 -41.68
N GLU A 58 2.70 -15.61 -42.63
CA GLU A 58 3.39 -14.35 -42.36
C GLU A 58 2.55 -13.44 -41.48
N ILE A 59 1.25 -13.29 -41.77
CA ILE A 59 0.33 -12.52 -40.94
C ILE A 59 0.31 -13.08 -39.50
N MET A 60 0.25 -14.39 -39.35
CA MET A 60 0.20 -15.04 -38.06
C MET A 60 1.50 -14.85 -37.26
N MET A 61 2.65 -14.98 -37.93
CA MET A 61 3.96 -14.72 -37.28
C MET A 61 4.11 -13.29 -36.83
N ALA A 62 3.76 -12.32 -37.70
CA ALA A 62 3.81 -10.91 -37.37
C ALA A 62 2.89 -10.57 -36.18
N LEU A 63 1.65 -11.07 -36.17
CA LEU A 63 0.72 -10.88 -35.07
C LEU A 63 1.25 -11.50 -33.77
N THR A 64 1.78 -12.72 -33.79
CA THR A 64 2.32 -13.38 -32.59
C THR A 64 3.48 -12.60 -32.00
N GLN A 65 4.40 -12.10 -32.82
CA GLN A 65 5.53 -11.31 -32.38
C GLN A 65 5.09 -9.98 -31.73
N ASN A 66 4.18 -9.27 -32.38
CA ASN A 66 3.76 -7.95 -31.93
C ASN A 66 2.71 -7.99 -30.79
N VAL A 67 1.95 -9.06 -30.67
CA VAL A 67 1.17 -9.35 -29.45
C VAL A 67 2.09 -9.67 -28.28
N SER A 68 3.20 -10.36 -28.51
CA SER A 68 4.18 -10.65 -27.46
C SER A 68 4.92 -9.41 -26.95
N SER A 69 5.24 -8.45 -27.82
CA SER A 69 5.85 -7.15 -27.44
C SER A 69 4.83 -6.17 -26.84
N GLY A 70 3.55 -6.35 -27.15
CA GLY A 70 2.47 -5.45 -26.73
C GLY A 70 2.14 -4.33 -27.73
N ASP A 71 2.74 -4.37 -28.93
CA ASP A 71 2.52 -3.37 -29.98
C ASP A 71 1.16 -3.55 -30.67
N ILE A 72 0.68 -4.78 -30.73
CA ILE A 72 -0.66 -5.14 -31.23
C ILE A 72 -1.49 -5.80 -30.12
N VAL A 73 -2.73 -5.34 -29.98
CA VAL A 73 -3.70 -5.92 -29.05
C VAL A 73 -4.85 -6.55 -29.84
N PRO A 74 -4.96 -7.90 -29.86
CA PRO A 74 -6.06 -8.57 -30.51
C PRO A 74 -7.37 -8.33 -29.75
N VAL A 75 -8.44 -8.00 -30.48
CA VAL A 75 -9.77 -7.79 -29.93
C VAL A 75 -10.70 -8.91 -30.41
N ALA A 76 -11.25 -9.67 -29.47
CA ALA A 76 -12.21 -10.72 -29.73
C ALA A 76 -13.59 -10.36 -29.15
N MET A 77 -14.66 -10.78 -29.82
CA MET A 77 -16.03 -10.59 -29.36
C MET A 77 -16.71 -11.94 -29.14
N GLY A 78 -17.53 -12.02 -28.08
CA GLY A 78 -18.22 -13.26 -27.77
C GLY A 78 -19.32 -13.09 -26.73
N SER A 79 -20.04 -14.17 -26.47
CA SER A 79 -21.04 -14.26 -25.40
C SER A 79 -20.66 -15.42 -24.46
N PRO A 80 -20.10 -15.16 -23.29
CA PRO A 80 -19.68 -16.22 -22.37
C PRO A 80 -20.88 -17.02 -21.83
N VAL A 81 -22.03 -16.38 -21.62
CA VAL A 81 -23.25 -17.05 -21.14
C VAL A 81 -23.77 -18.07 -22.16
N GLN A 82 -23.67 -17.75 -23.48
CA GLN A 82 -24.07 -18.62 -24.56
C GLN A 82 -22.93 -19.48 -25.09
N LEU A 83 -21.74 -19.41 -24.51
CA LEU A 83 -20.48 -20.06 -24.94
C LEU A 83 -20.09 -19.75 -26.41
N ARG A 84 -20.62 -18.64 -26.98
CA ARG A 84 -20.29 -18.22 -28.34
C ARG A 84 -18.95 -17.45 -28.33
N GLY A 85 -18.01 -17.84 -29.20
CA GLY A 85 -16.70 -17.21 -29.31
C GLY A 85 -15.67 -17.66 -28.26
N VAL A 86 -16.06 -18.38 -27.20
CA VAL A 86 -15.14 -18.81 -26.14
C VAL A 86 -14.04 -19.72 -26.66
N ALA A 87 -14.38 -20.71 -27.49
CA ALA A 87 -13.38 -21.58 -28.08
C ALA A 87 -12.43 -20.83 -29.02
N ASN A 88 -12.92 -19.83 -29.77
CA ASN A 88 -12.04 -18.99 -30.59
C ASN A 88 -11.08 -18.18 -29.72
N LEU A 89 -11.56 -17.58 -28.62
CA LEU A 89 -10.69 -16.87 -27.69
C LEU A 89 -9.58 -17.77 -27.12
N LEU A 90 -9.90 -19.03 -26.81
CA LEU A 90 -8.90 -20.00 -26.37
C LEU A 90 -7.90 -20.33 -27.47
N ASP A 91 -8.38 -20.53 -28.71
CA ASP A 91 -7.52 -20.73 -29.87
C ASP A 91 -6.60 -19.51 -30.10
N ASP A 92 -7.14 -18.29 -30.01
CA ASP A 92 -6.38 -17.05 -30.16
C ASP A 92 -5.31 -16.89 -29.06
N ILE A 93 -5.62 -17.27 -27.81
CA ILE A 93 -4.63 -17.29 -26.72
C ILE A 93 -3.49 -18.25 -27.02
N VAL A 94 -3.79 -19.49 -27.45
CA VAL A 94 -2.78 -20.48 -27.80
C VAL A 94 -1.92 -20.04 -28.99
N GLN A 95 -2.52 -19.30 -29.92
CA GLN A 95 -1.89 -18.91 -31.17
C GLN A 95 -1.04 -17.64 -31.05
N TYR A 96 -1.52 -16.61 -30.35
CA TYR A 96 -0.87 -15.31 -30.33
C TYR A 96 -0.06 -15.03 -29.07
N PHE A 97 -0.41 -15.65 -27.92
CA PHE A 97 0.31 -15.38 -26.68
C PHE A 97 1.56 -16.23 -26.54
N PRO A 98 2.69 -15.66 -26.10
CA PRO A 98 3.93 -16.42 -25.96
C PRO A 98 3.83 -17.39 -24.78
N SER A 99 4.32 -18.61 -24.99
CA SER A 99 4.59 -19.55 -23.91
C SER A 99 5.75 -19.04 -23.02
N PRO A 100 5.88 -19.52 -21.76
CA PRO A 100 6.93 -19.05 -20.84
C PRO A 100 8.34 -19.15 -21.41
N ASP A 101 8.66 -20.19 -22.20
CA ASP A 101 9.97 -20.40 -22.81
C ASP A 101 10.37 -19.33 -23.84
N LYS A 102 9.41 -18.56 -24.35
CA LYS A 102 9.64 -17.43 -25.27
C LYS A 102 9.98 -16.12 -24.56
N ARG A 103 9.93 -16.09 -23.23
CA ARG A 103 10.22 -14.90 -22.45
C ARG A 103 11.53 -15.02 -21.68
N SER A 104 12.35 -13.97 -21.73
CA SER A 104 13.52 -13.85 -20.89
C SER A 104 13.11 -13.42 -19.47
N VAL A 105 13.67 -14.08 -18.46
CA VAL A 105 13.52 -13.73 -17.06
C VAL A 105 14.88 -13.76 -16.37
N ALA A 106 15.29 -12.62 -15.86
CA ALA A 106 16.54 -12.47 -15.11
C ALA A 106 16.29 -12.07 -13.66
N GLY A 107 17.11 -12.57 -12.77
CA GLY A 107 17.24 -12.17 -11.37
C GLY A 107 18.69 -11.87 -11.03
N ILE A 108 18.96 -11.53 -9.79
CA ILE A 108 20.32 -11.29 -9.29
C ILE A 108 20.67 -12.38 -8.29
N ASN A 109 21.81 -13.06 -8.49
CA ASN A 109 22.39 -13.90 -7.47
C ASN A 109 23.00 -13.02 -6.38
N THR A 110 22.42 -13.03 -5.19
CA THR A 110 22.83 -12.11 -4.13
C THR A 110 24.16 -12.45 -3.45
N LYS A 111 24.74 -13.63 -3.73
CA LYS A 111 26.10 -13.99 -3.27
C LYS A 111 27.19 -13.47 -4.20
N THR A 112 26.98 -13.61 -5.52
CA THR A 112 27.97 -13.21 -6.53
C THR A 112 27.72 -11.82 -7.09
N ASN A 113 26.52 -11.28 -6.87
CA ASN A 113 26.01 -10.04 -7.46
C ASN A 113 25.95 -10.07 -9.00
N GLU A 114 25.87 -11.27 -9.59
CA GLU A 114 25.78 -11.49 -11.03
C GLU A 114 24.33 -11.68 -11.47
N ILE A 115 24.06 -11.38 -12.74
CA ILE A 115 22.75 -11.62 -13.34
C ILE A 115 22.55 -13.14 -13.49
N PHE A 116 21.44 -13.62 -12.99
CA PHE A 116 21.00 -15.01 -13.15
C PHE A 116 19.85 -15.03 -14.17
N GLU A 117 20.14 -15.53 -15.34
CA GLU A 117 19.12 -15.76 -16.39
C GLU A 117 18.36 -17.04 -16.10
N ALA A 118 17.15 -16.93 -15.59
CA ALA A 118 16.28 -18.05 -15.27
C ALA A 118 15.69 -18.68 -16.56
N ASN A 119 15.09 -17.84 -17.40
CA ASN A 119 14.57 -18.19 -18.74
C ASN A 119 13.69 -19.44 -18.78
N TYR A 120 13.02 -19.74 -17.65
CA TYR A 120 12.17 -20.92 -17.48
C TYR A 120 12.87 -22.26 -17.78
N ASP A 121 14.17 -22.33 -17.57
CA ASP A 121 14.96 -23.54 -17.77
C ASP A 121 14.83 -24.50 -16.58
N PHE A 122 14.43 -25.74 -16.84
CA PHE A 122 14.24 -26.80 -15.83
C PHE A 122 15.56 -27.30 -15.20
N ALA A 123 16.67 -27.19 -15.93
CA ALA A 123 17.98 -27.66 -15.47
C ALA A 123 18.67 -26.69 -14.50
N LYS A 124 18.23 -25.45 -14.44
CA LYS A 124 18.82 -24.42 -13.57
C LYS A 124 18.38 -24.58 -12.11
N ALA A 125 19.08 -23.86 -11.23
CA ALA A 125 18.70 -23.79 -9.82
C ALA A 125 17.24 -23.34 -9.67
N LYS A 126 16.48 -24.01 -8.80
CA LYS A 126 15.07 -23.73 -8.59
C LYS A 126 14.85 -22.32 -8.04
N SER A 127 13.95 -21.59 -8.65
CA SER A 127 13.52 -20.28 -8.19
C SER A 127 12.09 -19.98 -8.59
N ALA A 128 11.38 -19.25 -7.73
CA ALA A 128 10.01 -18.82 -7.96
C ALA A 128 9.76 -17.44 -7.34
N GLN A 129 8.70 -16.79 -7.76
CA GLN A 129 8.22 -15.55 -7.16
C GLN A 129 6.78 -15.73 -6.66
N VAL A 130 6.53 -15.29 -5.45
CA VAL A 130 5.18 -15.24 -4.87
C VAL A 130 4.49 -14.02 -5.46
N PHE A 131 3.50 -14.22 -6.32
CA PHE A 131 2.81 -13.11 -6.99
C PHE A 131 1.45 -12.77 -6.39
N LYS A 132 0.88 -13.68 -5.59
CA LYS A 132 -0.42 -13.49 -4.91
C LYS A 132 -0.50 -14.36 -3.65
N THR A 133 -1.22 -13.85 -2.66
CA THR A 133 -1.63 -14.62 -1.47
C THR A 133 -3.15 -14.79 -1.49
N ILE A 134 -3.63 -15.98 -1.13
CA ILE A 134 -5.05 -16.29 -0.94
C ILE A 134 -5.21 -16.85 0.46
N VAL A 135 -6.21 -16.37 1.20
CA VAL A 135 -6.50 -16.86 2.55
C VAL A 135 -7.81 -17.66 2.52
N ASP A 136 -7.66 -18.98 2.59
CA ASP A 136 -8.78 -19.90 2.72
C ASP A 136 -9.21 -20.02 4.17
N PRO A 137 -10.52 -19.97 4.50
CA PRO A 137 -11.00 -20.06 5.88
C PRO A 137 -10.66 -21.38 6.60
N PHE A 138 -10.47 -22.47 5.86
CA PHE A 138 -10.28 -23.82 6.39
C PHE A 138 -8.82 -24.27 6.36
N ILE A 139 -8.13 -24.03 5.26
CA ILE A 139 -6.75 -24.49 5.02
C ILE A 139 -5.75 -23.44 5.51
N GLY A 140 -6.16 -22.18 5.51
CA GLY A 140 -5.34 -21.03 5.84
C GLY A 140 -4.74 -20.39 4.62
N LYS A 141 -3.44 -20.06 4.65
CA LYS A 141 -2.77 -19.30 3.62
C LYS A 141 -2.25 -20.16 2.48
N TYR A 142 -2.58 -19.79 1.25
CA TYR A 142 -1.93 -20.23 0.02
C TYR A 142 -1.04 -19.10 -0.52
N SER A 143 0.22 -19.41 -0.78
CA SER A 143 1.12 -18.54 -1.53
C SER A 143 1.15 -18.99 -2.98
N MET A 144 0.56 -18.18 -3.87
CA MET A 144 0.57 -18.44 -5.32
C MET A 144 1.94 -18.08 -5.88
N ILE A 145 2.58 -19.01 -6.55
CA ILE A 145 3.91 -18.85 -7.09
C ILE A 145 3.94 -19.04 -8.61
N LYS A 146 4.84 -18.32 -9.25
CA LYS A 146 5.29 -18.63 -10.60
C LYS A 146 6.72 -19.13 -10.54
N VAL A 147 6.94 -20.36 -10.98
CA VAL A 147 8.28 -20.96 -11.06
C VAL A 147 9.03 -20.32 -12.22
N LYS A 148 10.21 -19.76 -11.97
CA LYS A 148 11.02 -19.05 -12.97
C LYS A 148 12.16 -19.93 -13.53
N SER A 149 12.69 -20.86 -12.72
CA SER A 149 13.72 -21.81 -13.11
C SER A 149 13.67 -23.08 -12.25
N GLY A 150 14.17 -24.16 -12.76
CA GLY A 150 14.25 -25.46 -12.07
C GLY A 150 12.90 -26.13 -11.87
N VAL A 151 12.87 -27.06 -10.92
CA VAL A 151 11.67 -27.83 -10.52
C VAL A 151 11.53 -27.76 -9.01
N ILE A 152 10.36 -27.39 -8.56
CA ILE A 152 10.00 -27.35 -7.12
C ILE A 152 9.15 -28.57 -6.82
N LYS A 153 9.55 -29.36 -5.83
CA LYS A 153 8.84 -30.58 -5.41
C LYS A 153 8.23 -30.43 -4.02
N SER A 154 7.21 -31.24 -3.75
CA SER A 154 6.74 -31.43 -2.39
C SER A 154 7.88 -31.88 -1.49
N ASP A 155 7.89 -31.45 -0.24
CA ASP A 155 8.93 -31.71 0.76
C ASP A 155 10.30 -31.01 0.49
N ASP A 156 10.47 -30.27 -0.58
CA ASP A 156 11.67 -29.43 -0.79
C ASP A 156 11.86 -28.44 0.35
N VAL A 157 13.12 -28.09 0.62
CA VAL A 157 13.46 -26.93 1.44
C VAL A 157 13.68 -25.75 0.51
N ILE A 158 12.89 -24.70 0.69
CA ILE A 158 12.99 -23.46 -0.08
C ILE A 158 13.48 -22.31 0.80
N PHE A 159 14.31 -21.46 0.23
CA PHE A 159 14.88 -20.28 0.90
C PHE A 159 14.16 -19.01 0.42
N ASN A 160 13.49 -18.31 1.34
CA ASN A 160 12.95 -16.99 1.09
C ASN A 160 14.04 -15.95 1.29
N ILE A 161 14.52 -15.36 0.21
CA ILE A 161 15.65 -14.42 0.24
C ILE A 161 15.29 -13.06 0.86
N ASP A 162 14.03 -12.66 0.76
CA ASP A 162 13.56 -11.36 1.29
C ASP A 162 13.36 -11.41 2.81
N LYS A 163 13.26 -12.61 3.39
CA LYS A 163 13.10 -12.84 4.83
C LYS A 163 14.30 -13.53 5.48
N ASP A 164 15.31 -13.88 4.69
CA ASP A 164 16.47 -14.68 5.14
C ASP A 164 16.04 -15.94 5.92
N ALA A 165 15.09 -16.68 5.37
CA ALA A 165 14.47 -17.80 6.07
C ALA A 165 14.28 -19.02 5.18
N GLU A 166 14.66 -20.19 5.69
CA GLU A 166 14.36 -21.48 5.08
C GLU A 166 13.03 -22.01 5.63
N GLN A 167 12.27 -22.67 4.77
CA GLN A 167 11.05 -23.37 5.13
C GLN A 167 10.90 -24.64 4.31
N LYS A 168 10.56 -25.75 4.97
CA LYS A 168 10.20 -26.97 4.28
C LYS A 168 8.82 -26.79 3.65
N LEU A 169 8.70 -27.14 2.38
CA LEU A 169 7.42 -27.16 1.67
C LEU A 169 6.62 -28.38 2.10
N ASN A 170 5.32 -28.20 2.25
CA ASN A 170 4.42 -29.32 2.50
C ASN A 170 3.86 -29.81 1.17
N LYS A 171 2.66 -29.34 0.82
CA LYS A 171 1.94 -29.74 -0.37
C LYS A 171 1.93 -28.64 -1.41
N LEU A 172 2.04 -29.04 -2.66
CA LEU A 172 1.90 -28.16 -3.82
C LEU A 172 0.53 -28.36 -4.44
N TYR A 173 -0.04 -27.30 -5.01
CA TYR A 173 -1.36 -27.30 -5.59
C TYR A 173 -1.38 -26.54 -6.92
N VAL A 174 -2.28 -26.97 -7.80
CA VAL A 174 -2.82 -26.14 -8.89
C VAL A 174 -4.30 -25.91 -8.64
N PHE A 175 -4.84 -24.80 -9.14
CA PHE A 175 -6.24 -24.47 -8.95
C PHE A 175 -7.03 -24.69 -10.24
N GLU A 176 -8.09 -25.49 -10.16
CA GLU A 176 -9.15 -25.55 -11.19
C GLU A 176 -10.35 -24.74 -10.68
N GLY A 177 -10.45 -23.48 -11.13
CA GLY A 177 -11.39 -22.52 -10.54
C GLY A 177 -11.06 -22.27 -9.05
N SER A 178 -11.98 -22.61 -8.15
CA SER A 178 -11.80 -22.52 -6.70
C SER A 178 -11.27 -23.81 -6.04
N LYS A 179 -11.12 -24.89 -6.80
CA LYS A 179 -10.76 -26.21 -6.25
C LYS A 179 -9.25 -26.42 -6.31
N PRO A 180 -8.56 -26.56 -5.15
CA PRO A 180 -7.14 -26.91 -5.12
C PRO A 180 -6.95 -28.41 -5.45
N ILE A 181 -6.05 -28.71 -6.37
CA ILE A 181 -5.64 -30.07 -6.76
C ILE A 181 -4.19 -30.23 -6.33
N GLU A 182 -3.93 -31.25 -5.50
CA GLU A 182 -2.58 -31.57 -5.05
C GLU A 182 -1.75 -32.17 -6.17
N ILE A 183 -0.50 -31.69 -6.31
CA ILE A 183 0.46 -32.14 -7.31
C ILE A 183 1.82 -32.40 -6.68
N PRO A 184 2.65 -33.31 -7.23
CA PRO A 184 3.95 -33.64 -6.64
C PRO A 184 5.03 -32.60 -6.93
N GLU A 185 4.97 -31.93 -8.06
CA GLU A 185 6.01 -30.98 -8.52
C GLU A 185 5.46 -29.89 -9.42
N LEU A 186 6.17 -28.76 -9.47
CA LEU A 186 5.95 -27.62 -10.36
C LEU A 186 7.23 -27.33 -11.14
N HIS A 187 7.11 -27.22 -12.46
CA HIS A 187 8.22 -26.94 -13.36
C HIS A 187 8.35 -25.44 -13.63
N ALA A 188 9.51 -25.04 -14.12
CA ALA A 188 9.73 -23.68 -14.60
C ALA A 188 8.66 -23.30 -15.64
N GLY A 189 8.02 -22.15 -15.45
CA GLY A 189 6.88 -21.71 -16.26
C GLY A 189 5.51 -21.97 -15.62
N ASP A 190 5.40 -22.94 -14.72
CA ASP A 190 4.16 -23.27 -14.05
C ASP A 190 3.74 -22.19 -13.03
N ILE A 191 2.44 -22.10 -12.88
CA ILE A 191 1.78 -21.37 -11.81
C ILE A 191 1.15 -22.40 -10.87
N GLY A 192 1.52 -22.33 -9.62
CA GLY A 192 0.96 -23.18 -8.58
C GLY A 192 0.83 -22.48 -7.25
N ALA A 193 0.47 -23.23 -6.22
CA ALA A 193 0.32 -22.72 -4.87
C ALA A 193 1.03 -23.58 -3.84
N ILE A 194 1.55 -22.95 -2.80
CA ILE A 194 2.14 -23.60 -1.65
C ILE A 194 1.27 -23.27 -0.44
N ALA A 195 0.74 -24.30 0.23
CA ALA A 195 -0.04 -24.11 1.44
C ALA A 195 0.87 -23.89 2.65
N LYS A 196 0.41 -23.04 3.58
CA LYS A 196 1.06 -22.81 4.89
C LYS A 196 2.52 -22.35 4.79
N LEU A 197 2.82 -21.52 3.77
CA LEU A 197 4.13 -20.86 3.64
C LEU A 197 4.11 -19.57 4.47
N ASP A 198 4.25 -19.71 5.79
CA ASP A 198 3.97 -18.61 6.74
C ASP A 198 4.97 -17.46 6.63
N LYS A 199 6.23 -17.78 6.31
CA LYS A 199 7.32 -16.79 6.19
C LYS A 199 7.35 -16.06 4.86
N ALA A 200 6.47 -16.39 3.90
CA ALA A 200 6.44 -15.74 2.61
C ALA A 200 5.29 -14.74 2.49
N ARG A 201 5.50 -13.68 1.74
CA ARG A 201 4.51 -12.66 1.37
C ARG A 201 4.50 -12.47 -0.15
N THR A 202 3.43 -11.90 -0.65
CA THR A 202 3.37 -11.48 -2.06
C THR A 202 4.52 -10.51 -2.37
N GLY A 203 5.22 -10.77 -3.48
CA GLY A 203 6.42 -10.06 -3.89
C GLY A 203 7.73 -10.76 -3.51
N ASP A 204 7.71 -11.69 -2.54
CA ASP A 204 8.92 -12.38 -2.09
C ASP A 204 9.44 -13.34 -3.17
N THR A 205 10.77 -13.49 -3.20
CA THR A 205 11.46 -14.47 -4.05
C THR A 205 11.83 -15.71 -3.24
N LEU A 206 11.51 -16.85 -3.80
CA LEU A 206 11.84 -18.16 -3.28
C LEU A 206 12.95 -18.79 -4.14
N SER A 207 14.02 -19.25 -3.51
CA SER A 207 15.18 -19.84 -4.18
C SER A 207 15.82 -20.93 -3.35
N THR A 208 17.08 -21.27 -3.59
CA THR A 208 17.87 -22.15 -2.73
C THR A 208 18.94 -21.34 -1.99
N LYS A 209 19.32 -21.76 -0.80
CA LYS A 209 20.41 -21.12 -0.05
C LYS A 209 21.77 -21.24 -0.75
N ALA A 210 21.94 -22.30 -1.56
CA ALA A 210 23.15 -22.50 -2.37
C ALA A 210 23.27 -21.42 -3.46
N THR A 211 22.15 -21.13 -4.15
CA THR A 211 22.04 -20.14 -5.22
C THR A 211 20.91 -19.17 -4.88
N PRO A 212 21.17 -18.17 -4.03
CA PRO A 212 20.14 -17.23 -3.59
C PRO A 212 19.89 -16.18 -4.67
N ILE A 213 18.76 -16.35 -5.38
CA ILE A 213 18.35 -15.48 -6.48
C ILE A 213 17.28 -14.52 -5.97
N ARG A 214 17.36 -13.25 -6.35
CA ARG A 214 16.34 -12.23 -6.09
C ARG A 214 15.80 -11.67 -7.39
N TYR A 215 14.49 -11.65 -7.53
CA TYR A 215 13.78 -10.97 -8.62
C TYR A 215 13.37 -9.56 -8.22
N GLY A 216 13.06 -8.73 -9.21
CA GLY A 216 12.49 -7.40 -8.99
C GLY A 216 11.22 -7.47 -8.14
N LYS A 217 11.04 -6.50 -7.26
CA LYS A 217 9.82 -6.39 -6.45
C LYS A 217 8.62 -6.08 -7.33
N ILE A 218 7.47 -6.62 -6.94
CA ILE A 218 6.19 -6.23 -7.55
C ILE A 218 5.85 -4.83 -7.04
N GLU A 219 5.64 -3.90 -7.97
CA GLU A 219 5.18 -2.56 -7.63
C GLU A 219 3.72 -2.61 -7.20
N VAL A 220 3.44 -2.07 -6.04
CA VAL A 220 2.10 -1.99 -5.46
C VAL A 220 1.76 -0.54 -5.24
N SER A 221 0.57 -0.13 -5.69
CA SER A 221 0.08 1.22 -5.48
C SER A 221 -0.10 1.53 -4.00
N ILE A 222 0.33 2.72 -3.59
CA ILE A 222 0.21 3.19 -2.21
C ILE A 222 -1.23 3.69 -1.99
N PRO A 223 -1.94 3.22 -0.96
CA PRO A 223 -3.27 3.72 -0.64
C PRO A 223 -3.22 5.19 -0.18
N TYR A 224 -4.06 6.04 -0.77
CA TYR A 224 -4.09 7.48 -0.54
C TYR A 224 -5.38 8.00 0.12
N THR A 225 -6.41 7.17 0.22
CA THR A 225 -7.68 7.50 0.89
C THR A 225 -7.81 6.71 2.18
N TYR A 226 -8.46 7.29 3.18
CA TYR A 226 -8.67 6.59 4.44
C TYR A 226 -9.94 7.03 5.14
N LYS A 227 -10.52 6.11 5.91
CA LYS A 227 -11.63 6.37 6.84
C LYS A 227 -11.31 5.76 8.21
N ARG A 228 -11.85 6.36 9.24
CA ARG A 228 -11.92 5.73 10.54
C ARG A 228 -12.92 4.58 10.48
N TYR A 229 -12.60 3.47 11.09
CA TYR A 229 -13.57 2.39 11.26
C TYR A 229 -13.77 2.04 12.73
N ARG A 230 -14.92 1.45 13.01
CA ARG A 230 -15.21 0.81 14.28
C ARG A 230 -16.05 -0.45 14.05
N ALA A 231 -15.95 -1.40 14.99
CA ALA A 231 -16.87 -2.53 15.00
C ALA A 231 -18.29 -2.03 15.28
N LYS A 232 -19.27 -2.51 14.52
CA LYS A 232 -20.69 -2.15 14.74
C LYS A 232 -21.20 -2.79 16.03
N ASN A 233 -20.82 -4.03 16.32
CA ASN A 233 -21.20 -4.73 17.53
C ASN A 233 -20.05 -4.64 18.55
N LYS A 234 -20.39 -4.28 19.77
CA LYS A 234 -19.42 -4.22 20.88
C LYS A 234 -18.88 -5.61 21.19
N GLY A 235 -17.56 -5.73 21.26
CA GLY A 235 -16.84 -7.00 21.52
C GLY A 235 -16.35 -7.71 20.25
N ASP A 236 -16.61 -7.18 19.04
CA ASP A 236 -16.09 -7.72 17.80
C ASP A 236 -14.75 -7.08 17.38
N GLU A 237 -14.17 -6.16 18.16
CA GLU A 237 -12.97 -5.39 17.82
C GLU A 237 -11.79 -6.30 17.46
N ASP A 238 -11.54 -7.35 18.25
CA ASP A 238 -10.46 -8.29 17.99
C ASP A 238 -10.71 -9.13 16.73
N LYS A 239 -11.96 -9.51 16.50
CA LYS A 239 -12.34 -10.25 15.28
C LYS A 239 -12.17 -9.39 14.05
N VAL A 240 -12.55 -8.11 14.10
CA VAL A 240 -12.32 -7.13 13.02
C VAL A 240 -10.84 -7.01 12.73
N ALA A 241 -9.99 -6.84 13.77
CA ALA A 241 -8.55 -6.73 13.61
C ALA A 241 -7.94 -7.95 12.94
N GLN A 242 -8.32 -9.16 13.37
CA GLN A 242 -7.84 -10.41 12.78
C GLN A 242 -8.32 -10.58 11.33
N ALA A 243 -9.58 -10.23 11.02
CA ALA A 243 -10.11 -10.33 9.67
C ALA A 243 -9.42 -9.34 8.72
N LEU A 244 -9.25 -8.08 9.13
CA LEU A 244 -8.51 -7.07 8.37
C LEU A 244 -7.05 -7.47 8.15
N GLN A 245 -6.40 -8.10 9.13
CA GLN A 245 -5.06 -8.63 8.96
C GLN A 245 -5.02 -9.74 7.89
N LYS A 246 -6.01 -10.62 7.85
CA LYS A 246 -6.11 -11.64 6.80
C LYS A 246 -6.33 -11.02 5.42
N ILE A 247 -7.24 -10.05 5.29
CA ILE A 247 -7.48 -9.35 4.04
C ILE A 247 -6.20 -8.61 3.57
N SER A 248 -5.45 -7.98 4.49
CA SER A 248 -4.20 -7.30 4.13
C SER A 248 -3.08 -8.22 3.60
N HIS A 249 -3.19 -9.53 3.80
CA HIS A 249 -2.29 -10.49 3.15
C HIS A 249 -2.68 -10.76 1.69
N GLU A 250 -3.98 -10.64 1.36
CA GLU A 250 -4.50 -10.83 0.01
C GLU A 250 -4.42 -9.53 -0.81
N ASP A 251 -4.72 -8.41 -0.17
CA ASP A 251 -4.72 -7.08 -0.76
C ASP A 251 -3.62 -6.18 -0.17
N LEU A 252 -2.57 -5.97 -0.95
CA LEU A 252 -1.44 -5.12 -0.58
C LEU A 252 -1.72 -3.62 -0.73
N THR A 253 -2.85 -3.25 -1.36
CA THR A 253 -3.24 -1.85 -1.57
C THR A 253 -4.08 -1.29 -0.43
N MET A 254 -4.30 -2.08 0.62
CA MET A 254 -4.91 -1.62 1.87
C MET A 254 -3.90 -1.55 3.01
N LYS A 255 -4.20 -0.70 4.00
CA LYS A 255 -3.39 -0.57 5.20
C LYS A 255 -4.27 -0.24 6.40
N VAL A 256 -3.96 -0.83 7.54
CA VAL A 256 -4.58 -0.48 8.84
C VAL A 256 -3.56 0.26 9.68
N VAL A 257 -3.93 1.44 10.19
CA VAL A 257 -3.07 2.30 11.00
C VAL A 257 -3.78 2.64 12.31
N ASN A 258 -3.10 2.39 13.43
CA ASN A 258 -3.58 2.85 14.73
C ASN A 258 -3.06 4.28 14.99
N ASP A 259 -3.96 5.25 14.95
CA ASP A 259 -3.70 6.63 15.28
C ASP A 259 -3.92 6.84 16.78
N SER A 260 -2.85 6.71 17.55
CA SER A 260 -2.85 6.85 19.00
C SER A 260 -3.17 8.27 19.46
N GLU A 261 -2.82 9.27 18.67
CA GLU A 261 -3.06 10.68 19.00
C GLU A 261 -4.56 10.99 19.05
N ASN A 262 -5.30 10.57 18.04
CA ASN A 262 -6.74 10.81 17.96
C ASN A 262 -7.57 9.64 18.54
N ARG A 263 -6.90 8.61 19.07
CA ARG A 263 -7.52 7.38 19.60
C ARG A 263 -8.52 6.79 18.62
N GLN A 264 -8.05 6.51 17.41
CA GLN A 264 -8.84 5.94 16.33
C GLN A 264 -8.02 4.95 15.53
N THR A 265 -8.69 4.06 14.84
CA THR A 265 -8.06 3.16 13.86
C THR A 265 -8.52 3.55 12.47
N LEU A 266 -7.57 3.68 11.57
CA LEU A 266 -7.77 4.12 10.19
C LEU A 266 -7.61 2.94 9.26
N LEU A 267 -8.54 2.82 8.31
CA LEU A 267 -8.48 1.90 7.19
C LEU A 267 -8.15 2.70 5.93
N TYR A 268 -7.01 2.43 5.35
CA TYR A 268 -6.54 3.02 4.10
C TYR A 268 -6.88 2.13 2.91
N GLY A 269 -7.19 2.75 1.79
CA GLY A 269 -7.48 2.09 0.51
C GLY A 269 -7.27 3.01 -0.68
N MET A 270 -7.50 2.49 -1.89
CA MET A 270 -7.29 3.21 -3.15
C MET A 270 -8.43 4.19 -3.49
N GLY A 271 -9.54 4.14 -2.77
CA GLY A 271 -10.69 4.99 -2.97
C GLY A 271 -11.88 4.54 -2.12
N ASP A 272 -12.97 5.31 -2.15
CA ASP A 272 -14.18 4.99 -1.36
C ASP A 272 -14.77 3.63 -1.73
N GLN A 273 -14.87 3.31 -3.02
CA GLN A 273 -15.37 2.00 -3.47
C GLN A 273 -14.50 0.85 -2.96
N HIS A 274 -13.18 1.03 -2.89
CA HIS A 274 -12.28 0.03 -2.33
C HIS A 274 -12.56 -0.21 -0.83
N LEU A 275 -12.74 0.86 -0.06
CA LEU A 275 -13.09 0.76 1.36
C LEU A 275 -14.46 0.08 1.58
N GLU A 276 -15.44 0.36 0.74
CA GLU A 276 -16.75 -0.30 0.74
C GLU A 276 -16.66 -1.78 0.35
N MET A 277 -15.77 -2.14 -0.59
CA MET A 277 -15.49 -3.52 -0.96
C MET A 277 -14.90 -4.30 0.22
N ILE A 278 -13.93 -3.73 0.95
CA ILE A 278 -13.36 -4.34 2.16
C ILE A 278 -14.46 -4.52 3.24
N GLN A 279 -15.32 -3.52 3.42
CA GLN A 279 -16.47 -3.62 4.35
C GLN A 279 -17.42 -4.76 3.95
N SER A 280 -17.72 -4.89 2.65
CA SER A 280 -18.56 -5.96 2.11
C SER A 280 -17.90 -7.33 2.28
N GLU A 281 -16.59 -7.44 2.10
CA GLU A 281 -15.84 -8.68 2.31
C GLU A 281 -15.85 -9.10 3.78
N LEU A 282 -15.66 -8.18 4.71
CA LEU A 282 -15.79 -8.45 6.15
C LEU A 282 -17.17 -9.04 6.48
N LEU A 283 -18.23 -8.48 5.91
CA LEU A 283 -19.60 -8.97 6.13
C LEU A 283 -19.82 -10.35 5.48
N THR A 284 -19.44 -10.50 4.21
CA THR A 284 -19.78 -11.70 3.43
C THR A 284 -18.93 -12.91 3.80
N LYS A 285 -17.61 -12.72 3.95
CA LYS A 285 -16.63 -13.78 4.20
C LYS A 285 -16.46 -14.08 5.70
N TYR A 286 -16.43 -13.03 6.52
CA TYR A 286 -16.13 -13.16 7.96
C TYR A 286 -17.35 -12.97 8.88
N LYS A 287 -18.50 -12.54 8.35
CA LYS A 287 -19.74 -12.26 9.11
C LYS A 287 -19.56 -11.18 10.19
N ILE A 288 -18.73 -10.19 9.89
CA ILE A 288 -18.39 -9.08 10.78
C ILE A 288 -18.83 -7.79 10.12
N GLU A 289 -19.49 -6.91 10.88
CA GLU A 289 -19.90 -5.59 10.41
C GLU A 289 -19.02 -4.49 11.02
N ILE A 290 -18.58 -3.56 10.16
CA ILE A 290 -17.89 -2.34 10.57
C ILE A 290 -18.64 -1.11 10.06
N GLU A 291 -18.46 0.01 10.74
CA GLU A 291 -18.92 1.32 10.28
C GLU A 291 -17.71 2.14 9.86
N LEU A 292 -17.80 2.75 8.67
CA LEU A 292 -16.80 3.67 8.14
C LEU A 292 -17.24 5.10 8.42
N GLU A 293 -16.40 5.86 9.10
CA GLU A 293 -16.69 7.23 9.53
C GLU A 293 -15.60 8.20 9.04
N ARG A 294 -15.90 9.48 9.07
CA ARG A 294 -14.87 10.51 8.83
C ARG A 294 -13.81 10.43 9.93
N PRO A 295 -12.53 10.45 9.58
CA PRO A 295 -11.45 10.42 10.57
C PRO A 295 -11.45 11.72 11.38
N LYS A 296 -11.02 11.63 12.62
CA LYS A 296 -10.65 12.80 13.41
C LYS A 296 -9.36 13.37 12.86
N VAL A 297 -9.30 14.66 12.72
CA VAL A 297 -8.11 15.39 12.28
C VAL A 297 -7.30 15.82 13.50
N ALA A 298 -6.00 15.64 13.47
CA ALA A 298 -5.09 16.12 14.48
C ALA A 298 -4.86 17.63 14.26
N PHE A 299 -5.53 18.45 15.06
CA PHE A 299 -5.27 19.87 15.06
C PHE A 299 -4.07 20.22 15.94
N ARG A 300 -3.48 21.38 15.69
CA ARG A 300 -2.48 22.04 16.53
C ARG A 300 -2.95 23.44 16.86
N GLU A 301 -2.49 23.95 18.00
CA GLU A 301 -2.72 25.34 18.37
C GLU A 301 -1.44 26.15 18.19
N THR A 302 -1.54 27.36 17.69
CA THR A 302 -0.43 28.30 17.63
C THR A 302 -0.91 29.74 17.85
N ILE A 303 0.02 30.68 17.97
CA ILE A 303 -0.26 32.11 18.16
C ILE A 303 0.20 32.92 16.95
N ARG A 304 -0.50 34.03 16.68
CA ARG A 304 -0.19 34.93 15.55
C ARG A 304 0.47 36.22 15.96
N LYS A 305 0.37 36.59 17.25
CA LYS A 305 0.89 37.87 17.80
C LYS A 305 1.70 37.57 19.04
N SER A 306 2.52 38.54 19.42
CA SER A 306 3.19 38.52 20.72
C SER A 306 2.26 39.03 21.82
N ALA A 307 2.41 38.50 23.02
CA ALA A 307 1.71 38.97 24.22
C ALA A 307 2.65 38.98 25.43
N ASP A 308 2.61 40.05 26.20
CA ASP A 308 3.30 40.18 27.46
C ASP A 308 2.32 40.00 28.61
N VAL A 309 2.58 39.08 29.51
CA VAL A 309 1.66 38.74 30.60
C VAL A 309 2.39 38.57 31.92
N GLU A 310 1.66 38.84 32.96
CA GLU A 310 2.07 38.63 34.35
C GLU A 310 1.15 37.59 35.00
N ALA A 311 1.74 36.61 35.71
CA ALA A 311 1.01 35.65 36.51
C ALA A 311 1.67 35.48 37.89
N LYS A 312 0.84 35.52 38.92
CA LYS A 312 1.26 35.39 40.31
C LYS A 312 0.48 34.28 41.00
N TYR A 313 1.18 33.22 41.35
CA TYR A 313 0.61 32.17 42.18
C TYR A 313 0.96 32.41 43.64
N LYS A 314 -0.08 32.70 44.46
CA LYS A 314 0.04 32.85 45.89
C LYS A 314 -0.99 31.99 46.58
N LYS A 315 -0.55 31.10 47.46
CA LYS A 315 -1.43 30.27 48.29
C LYS A 315 -0.91 30.24 49.72
N GLN A 316 -1.76 30.55 50.67
CA GLN A 316 -1.43 30.52 52.10
C GLN A 316 -2.48 29.67 52.81
N SER A 317 -2.10 28.52 53.32
CA SER A 317 -2.98 27.54 53.95
C SER A 317 -2.31 27.02 55.22
N GLY A 318 -2.00 27.91 56.21
CA GLY A 318 -1.39 27.53 57.49
C GLY A 318 0.07 27.06 57.37
N GLY A 319 1.02 27.68 58.01
CA GLY A 319 2.45 27.37 57.95
C GLY A 319 3.15 28.06 56.75
N HIS A 320 4.08 27.35 56.07
CA HIS A 320 4.76 27.92 54.90
C HIS A 320 3.80 28.11 53.76
N GLY A 321 3.77 29.32 53.17
CA GLY A 321 3.01 29.69 52.00
C GLY A 321 3.65 29.17 50.71
N GLN A 322 2.95 29.33 49.57
CA GLN A 322 3.52 29.12 48.24
C GLN A 322 3.49 30.43 47.47
N TYR A 323 4.61 30.80 46.87
CA TYR A 323 4.74 32.04 46.12
C TYR A 323 5.56 31.82 44.85
N GLY A 324 4.98 32.11 43.68
CA GLY A 324 5.66 32.16 42.40
C GLY A 324 5.10 33.31 41.58
N HIS A 325 5.97 34.17 41.06
CA HIS A 325 5.56 35.32 40.25
C HIS A 325 6.48 35.41 39.04
N VAL A 326 5.90 35.41 37.84
CA VAL A 326 6.59 35.48 36.56
C VAL A 326 5.97 36.51 35.65
N LYS A 327 6.80 37.24 34.92
CA LYS A 327 6.39 38.02 33.76
C LYS A 327 7.00 37.36 32.51
N MET A 328 6.15 37.00 31.58
CA MET A 328 6.54 36.24 30.43
C MET A 328 6.01 36.87 29.15
N ARG A 329 6.82 36.79 28.09
CA ARG A 329 6.42 37.15 26.75
C ARG A 329 6.28 35.89 25.95
N PHE A 330 5.22 35.82 25.15
CA PHE A 330 4.99 34.74 24.21
C PHE A 330 5.00 35.32 22.80
N GLU A 331 5.78 34.70 21.89
CA GLU A 331 5.97 35.16 20.52
C GLU A 331 5.81 34.00 19.54
N PRO A 332 5.34 34.25 18.30
CA PRO A 332 5.41 33.23 17.24
C PRO A 332 6.87 32.84 16.95
N LEU A 333 7.18 31.55 16.97
CA LEU A 333 8.54 31.05 16.65
C LEU A 333 8.84 31.08 15.15
N GLY A 334 7.82 31.03 14.29
CA GLY A 334 7.97 30.95 12.83
C GLY A 334 8.24 29.54 12.31
N ASP A 335 8.57 28.60 13.20
CA ASP A 335 8.74 27.17 12.91
C ASP A 335 7.60 26.39 13.58
N LEU A 336 6.78 25.70 12.78
CA LEU A 336 5.63 24.93 13.26
C LEU A 336 5.98 23.46 13.54
N GLU A 337 7.18 23.01 13.22
CA GLU A 337 7.65 21.66 13.57
C GLU A 337 8.14 21.59 15.01
N THR A 338 8.66 22.70 15.52
CA THR A 338 9.12 22.83 16.91
C THR A 338 7.95 23.20 17.83
N PRO A 339 7.61 22.41 18.84
CA PRO A 339 6.50 22.73 19.75
C PRO A 339 6.68 24.07 20.46
N TYR A 340 7.82 24.26 21.11
CA TYR A 340 8.13 25.54 21.82
C TYR A 340 9.64 25.76 21.89
N ALA A 341 10.02 27.03 22.07
CA ALA A 341 11.33 27.43 22.53
C ALA A 341 11.21 28.21 23.86
N PHE A 342 12.16 28.02 24.79
CA PHE A 342 12.19 28.75 26.05
C PHE A 342 13.46 29.59 26.16
N GLU A 343 13.29 30.85 26.44
CA GLU A 343 14.40 31.77 26.66
C GLU A 343 14.21 32.53 28.01
N GLN A 344 15.30 33.05 28.52
CA GLN A 344 15.31 33.84 29.76
C GLN A 344 16.11 35.13 29.56
N GLU A 345 15.48 36.25 29.94
CA GLU A 345 16.03 37.61 29.84
C GLU A 345 16.00 38.31 31.20
N VAL A 346 15.92 37.55 32.30
CA VAL A 346 15.80 38.12 33.67
C VAL A 346 17.05 38.89 34.07
N VAL A 347 16.88 40.17 34.45
CA VAL A 347 17.95 41.07 34.93
C VAL A 347 17.82 41.28 36.42
N GLY A 348 18.95 41.48 37.10
CA GLY A 348 18.98 41.88 38.53
C GLY A 348 18.55 40.79 39.52
N GLY A 349 18.38 39.54 39.08
CA GLY A 349 18.03 38.45 39.99
C GLY A 349 16.57 38.45 40.49
N ALA A 350 15.68 39.13 39.78
CA ALA A 350 14.25 39.25 40.13
C ALA A 350 13.60 37.87 40.30
N VAL A 351 14.00 36.87 39.47
CA VAL A 351 13.73 35.46 39.66
C VAL A 351 15.08 34.74 39.81
N PRO A 352 15.32 34.03 40.93
CA PRO A 352 16.53 33.25 41.10
C PRO A 352 16.71 32.15 40.04
N LYS A 353 17.94 31.95 39.55
CA LYS A 353 18.23 31.01 38.43
C LYS A 353 17.81 29.56 38.69
N ASN A 354 17.80 29.14 39.94
CA ASN A 354 17.34 27.81 40.35
C ASN A 354 15.87 27.52 40.02
N TYR A 355 15.04 28.58 39.83
CA TYR A 355 13.62 28.41 39.45
C TYR A 355 13.36 28.41 37.92
N PHE A 356 14.35 28.77 37.08
CA PHE A 356 14.19 28.77 35.62
C PHE A 356 13.77 27.41 35.07
N PRO A 357 14.39 26.27 35.50
CA PRO A 357 13.95 24.95 35.05
C PRO A 357 12.49 24.62 35.45
N ALA A 358 12.03 25.17 36.59
CA ALA A 358 10.64 24.97 37.02
C ALA A 358 9.67 25.76 36.16
N VAL A 359 10.02 26.99 35.72
CA VAL A 359 9.23 27.79 34.78
C VAL A 359 9.16 27.11 33.43
N GLU A 360 10.28 26.63 32.89
CA GLU A 360 10.33 25.89 31.63
C GLU A 360 9.49 24.62 31.68
N LYS A 361 9.60 23.81 32.75
CA LYS A 361 8.74 22.62 32.95
C LYS A 361 7.25 22.95 32.93
N GLY A 362 6.88 24.15 33.44
CA GLY A 362 5.50 24.62 33.39
C GLY A 362 5.05 24.94 31.97
N VAL A 363 5.89 25.57 31.16
CA VAL A 363 5.64 25.78 29.73
C VAL A 363 5.52 24.43 28.99
N GLN A 364 6.48 23.53 29.21
CA GLN A 364 6.50 22.18 28.61
C GLN A 364 5.22 21.40 28.89
N GLU A 365 4.68 21.49 30.09
CA GLU A 365 3.42 20.86 30.43
C GLU A 365 2.22 21.53 29.75
N ALA A 366 2.24 22.87 29.71
CA ALA A 366 1.14 23.66 29.15
C ALA A 366 1.00 23.50 27.62
N VAL A 367 2.10 23.31 26.88
CA VAL A 367 2.08 23.13 25.43
C VAL A 367 1.47 21.78 25.01
N LEU A 368 1.44 20.78 25.89
CA LEU A 368 0.83 19.49 25.58
C LEU A 368 -0.69 19.59 25.41
N LYS A 369 -1.32 20.59 26.04
CA LYS A 369 -2.76 20.81 25.97
C LYS A 369 -3.05 22.31 25.92
N GLY A 370 -3.15 22.81 24.71
CA GLY A 370 -3.38 24.24 24.46
C GLY A 370 -4.68 24.79 25.06
N PRO A 371 -4.70 26.06 25.42
CA PRO A 371 -5.85 26.66 26.10
C PRO A 371 -7.00 27.06 25.17
N LEU A 372 -6.83 27.04 23.84
CA LEU A 372 -7.89 27.42 22.90
C LEU A 372 -8.93 26.29 22.74
N ALA A 373 -8.50 25.08 22.40
CA ALA A 373 -9.38 23.94 22.12
C ALA A 373 -8.86 22.60 22.70
N GLY A 374 -7.71 22.66 23.40
CA GLY A 374 -7.13 21.49 24.07
C GLY A 374 -6.20 20.66 23.20
N TYR A 375 -5.82 21.14 22.01
CA TYR A 375 -4.84 20.46 21.12
C TYR A 375 -3.40 20.84 21.49
N PRO A 376 -2.40 20.03 21.14
CA PRO A 376 -1.00 20.37 21.36
C PRO A 376 -0.61 21.69 20.70
N VAL A 377 0.20 22.48 21.39
CA VAL A 377 0.69 23.78 20.89
C VAL A 377 1.98 23.57 20.10
N VAL A 378 2.15 24.33 19.02
CA VAL A 378 3.37 24.34 18.17
C VAL A 378 3.75 25.78 17.83
N GLY A 379 5.05 26.00 17.59
CA GLY A 379 5.55 27.25 17.05
C GLY A 379 5.48 28.43 18.03
N VAL A 380 5.66 28.20 19.34
CA VAL A 380 5.59 29.25 20.36
C VAL A 380 6.93 29.44 21.07
N LYS A 381 7.44 30.67 21.12
CA LYS A 381 8.59 31.07 21.91
C LYS A 381 8.09 31.68 23.22
N ALA A 382 8.54 31.16 24.35
CA ALA A 382 8.23 31.64 25.69
C ALA A 382 9.47 32.26 26.32
N ILE A 383 9.39 33.53 26.69
CA ILE A 383 10.51 34.31 27.24
C ILE A 383 10.15 34.71 28.65
N LEU A 384 10.95 34.29 29.63
CA LEU A 384 10.87 34.80 31.01
C LEU A 384 11.77 36.01 31.12
N TYR A 385 11.20 37.22 31.33
CA TYR A 385 11.96 38.44 31.37
C TYR A 385 11.98 39.15 32.74
N ASP A 386 11.00 38.89 33.62
CA ASP A 386 10.92 39.49 34.95
C ASP A 386 10.06 38.64 35.91
N GLY A 387 9.99 39.01 37.17
CA GLY A 387 9.16 38.36 38.18
C GLY A 387 9.53 38.81 39.57
N SER A 388 9.14 38.04 40.57
CA SER A 388 9.61 38.25 41.94
C SER A 388 9.56 36.93 42.72
N TYR A 389 10.36 36.83 43.76
CA TYR A 389 10.37 35.69 44.67
C TYR A 389 10.17 36.13 46.11
N HIS A 390 9.77 35.20 46.95
CA HIS A 390 9.68 35.38 48.39
C HIS A 390 10.70 34.46 49.07
N PRO A 391 11.58 34.97 49.96
CA PRO A 391 12.68 34.15 50.51
C PRO A 391 12.26 32.88 51.25
N VAL A 392 11.03 32.83 51.79
CA VAL A 392 10.52 31.69 52.56
C VAL A 392 9.47 30.88 51.81
N ASP A 393 8.57 31.54 51.04
CA ASP A 393 7.39 30.90 50.44
C ASP A 393 7.58 30.49 48.97
N SER A 394 8.69 30.90 48.35
CA SER A 394 8.95 30.50 46.96
C SER A 394 9.41 29.04 46.84
N SER A 395 8.84 28.34 45.88
CA SER A 395 9.14 26.93 45.57
C SER A 395 9.10 26.67 44.07
N GLU A 396 9.77 25.61 43.62
CA GLU A 396 9.73 25.17 42.21
C GLU A 396 8.28 24.93 41.76
N MET A 397 7.45 24.32 42.60
CA MET A 397 6.05 24.05 42.28
C MET A 397 5.26 25.34 42.08
N ALA A 398 5.52 26.35 42.90
CA ALA A 398 4.84 27.66 42.79
C ALA A 398 5.23 28.38 41.49
N PHE A 399 6.50 28.38 41.11
CA PHE A 399 6.97 28.93 39.82
C PHE A 399 6.46 28.14 38.62
N LYS A 400 6.45 26.81 38.68
CA LYS A 400 5.83 25.95 37.65
C LYS A 400 4.35 26.30 37.48
N THR A 401 3.61 26.44 38.57
CA THR A 401 2.17 26.78 38.51
C THR A 401 1.96 28.18 37.95
N ALA A 402 2.78 29.16 38.37
CA ALA A 402 2.72 30.51 37.85
C ALA A 402 3.01 30.56 36.34
N SER A 403 3.99 29.79 35.85
CA SER A 403 4.28 29.75 34.42
C SER A 403 3.18 29.08 33.58
N ILE A 404 2.51 28.05 34.12
CA ILE A 404 1.32 27.45 33.47
C ILE A 404 0.19 28.49 33.36
N GLN A 405 -0.01 29.28 34.41
CA GLN A 405 -1.03 30.36 34.41
C GLN A 405 -0.65 31.45 33.40
N ALA A 406 0.63 31.87 33.40
CA ALA A 406 1.15 32.84 32.44
C ALA A 406 0.96 32.36 31.01
N PHE A 407 1.33 31.10 30.73
CA PHE A 407 1.16 30.51 29.42
C PHE A 407 -0.31 30.55 28.95
N LYS A 408 -1.23 30.08 29.78
CA LYS A 408 -2.66 30.09 29.44
C LYS A 408 -3.19 31.47 29.13
N LYS A 409 -2.81 32.46 29.95
CA LYS A 409 -3.22 33.85 29.76
C LYS A 409 -2.60 34.45 28.51
N GLY A 410 -1.28 34.37 28.35
CA GLY A 410 -0.53 34.94 27.22
C GLY A 410 -0.89 34.30 25.90
N PHE A 411 -1.09 33.00 25.88
CA PHE A 411 -1.51 32.31 24.69
C PHE A 411 -2.85 32.79 24.14
N LEU A 412 -3.85 33.01 25.05
CA LEU A 412 -5.16 33.51 24.66
C LEU A 412 -5.11 34.97 24.19
N GLU A 413 -4.22 35.81 24.79
CA GLU A 413 -4.03 37.21 24.40
C GLU A 413 -3.24 37.32 23.07
N ALA A 414 -2.43 36.33 22.70
CA ALA A 414 -1.58 36.32 21.51
C ALA A 414 -2.31 35.98 20.20
N SER A 415 -3.62 36.08 20.12
CA SER A 415 -4.44 35.73 18.95
C SER A 415 -4.22 34.27 18.53
N PRO A 416 -4.63 33.29 19.33
CA PRO A 416 -4.46 31.89 19.06
C PRO A 416 -5.30 31.42 17.86
N VAL A 417 -4.79 30.42 17.13
CA VAL A 417 -5.48 29.79 15.99
C VAL A 417 -5.27 28.27 16.01
N LEU A 418 -6.20 27.57 15.39
CA LEU A 418 -6.05 26.16 15.04
C LEU A 418 -5.37 26.04 13.67
N LEU A 419 -4.45 25.09 13.56
CA LEU A 419 -3.80 24.65 12.33
C LEU A 419 -4.36 23.28 11.93
#